data_98e4cf308a8f1d4439073d6bbdcd6bb9
#
_entry.id   98e4cf308a8f1d4439073d6bbdcd6bb9
#
_cell.length_a   1.000
_cell.length_b   1.000
_cell.length_c   1.000
_cell.angle_alpha   90.00
_cell.angle_beta   90.00
_cell.angle_gamma   90.00
#
_symmetry.space_group_name_H-M   'P 1'
#
loop_
_entity.id
_entity.type
_entity.pdbx_description
1 polymer ?
#
loop_
_entity_poly.entity_id
_entity_poly.type
_entity_poly.pdbx_seq_one_letter_code
_entity_poly.pdbx_strand_id
1 'polypeptide(L)'
;MRITTKATLIGLLTSLMAGCDPQPAPPIASHIYINGNIITLDDSHGTVRALAIAEGKILAVGSEDDILEHRGERTRLINLEGKTLLPGFVDAHSHLSGVAIQAISANLLPAPDGPVNNIAALQQTLRDHIASSPVVAEHGVVIGFNYDDSQLEELRHPTRHDLDAVSAEIPIVALHQSGHLGAYNTRALELSGIGPDTPNPAGGIIERESDGKTPSGVLQENAHFSAIYPLIPNFTAAQYTQALKAGIAIYAANGFTTVQDGKTDPKTLNTFAALSSLGIFDLDVVAYADLAVGNQDPLLRGPLLSPSYRDRFRIGGVKLTLDGSPQGKTAWFTQPYLQPPSGQADSYAGYPAFTEAETTKWITLAYQNDWQLLVHTNGDAAIDQFLNVATTVAETYPDDDRRTVMIHGQFLRQDQMAKIAALNIFPALFPMHTFYWGDWHRDSVAGLERAENISPTGWMIEQGIKFSIHSDAPVTFPSSMRILHSAVNRTTRSGAVLGKQHQLTALHALKAMTIWPAFQHFEDQTKGSLVAGKLADLVILDKNPLTEDGMDLLSIRVLETIKEGRTIYIAPE
;
A
#
# COMPACT_ATOMS: atom_id res chain seq x y z
N MET A 1 21.88 -69.46 -69.76
CA MET A 1 23.27 -69.29 -69.33
C MET A 1 23.24 -68.37 -68.06
N ARG A 2 23.39 -69.02 -66.89
CA ARG A 2 23.30 -68.30 -65.58
C ARG A 2 24.71 -67.87 -65.18
N ILE A 3 24.93 -66.61 -64.90
CA ILE A 3 26.15 -66.08 -64.28
C ILE A 3 25.79 -65.66 -62.88
N THR A 4 26.34 -66.32 -61.89
CA THR A 4 26.25 -66.01 -60.45
C THR A 4 27.42 -65.10 -60.07
N THR A 5 27.12 -63.93 -59.60
CA THR A 5 28.11 -63.03 -59.03
C THR A 5 28.03 -63.06 -57.51
N LYS A 6 29.11 -63.41 -56.84
CA LYS A 6 29.26 -63.41 -55.37
C LYS A 6 29.59 -61.99 -54.96
N ALA A 7 28.77 -61.40 -54.08
CA ALA A 7 29.05 -60.16 -53.41
C ALA A 7 29.75 -60.45 -52.08
N THR A 8 30.92 -59.86 -51.88
CA THR A 8 31.71 -59.93 -50.65
C THR A 8 31.24 -58.79 -49.73
N LEU A 9 30.73 -59.15 -48.54
CA LEU A 9 30.28 -58.19 -47.54
C LEU A 9 31.50 -57.76 -46.70
N ILE A 10 31.98 -56.51 -46.85
CA ILE A 10 32.99 -55.87 -45.99
C ILE A 10 32.23 -55.17 -44.89
N GLY A 11 32.29 -55.71 -43.67
CA GLY A 11 31.71 -55.09 -42.48
C GLY A 11 32.58 -53.89 -42.01
N LEU A 12 32.05 -52.69 -42.13
CA LEU A 12 32.63 -51.48 -41.55
C LEU A 12 32.17 -51.38 -40.10
N LEU A 13 33.05 -51.66 -39.14
CA LEU A 13 32.86 -51.37 -37.70
C LEU A 13 33.09 -49.86 -37.52
N THR A 14 32.02 -49.07 -37.52
CA THR A 14 32.06 -47.69 -37.01
C THR A 14 31.91 -47.74 -35.51
N SER A 15 33.03 -47.53 -34.79
CA SER A 15 33.03 -47.28 -33.34
C SER A 15 32.35 -45.91 -33.09
N LEU A 16 31.13 -45.94 -32.50
CA LEU A 16 30.51 -44.75 -31.91
C LEU A 16 31.38 -44.33 -30.70
N MET A 17 32.25 -43.36 -30.91
CA MET A 17 32.75 -42.53 -29.82
C MET A 17 31.60 -41.60 -29.45
N ALA A 18 30.89 -41.94 -28.36
CA ALA A 18 29.99 -41.00 -27.68
C ALA A 18 30.90 -39.87 -27.12
N GLY A 19 31.03 -38.80 -27.85
CA GLY A 19 31.62 -37.58 -27.35
C GLY A 19 30.71 -37.05 -26.22
N CYS A 20 31.19 -37.04 -25.00
CA CYS A 20 30.61 -36.19 -23.98
C CYS A 20 30.84 -34.75 -24.46
N ASP A 21 29.81 -34.10 -25.01
CA ASP A 21 29.84 -32.66 -25.17
C ASP A 21 30.06 -32.07 -23.75
N PRO A 22 31.07 -31.25 -23.56
CA PRO A 22 31.27 -30.62 -22.25
C PRO A 22 30.00 -29.80 -21.97
N GLN A 23 29.32 -30.12 -20.87
CA GLN A 23 28.23 -29.25 -20.41
C GLN A 23 28.77 -27.82 -20.30
N PRO A 24 28.05 -26.83 -20.80
CA PRO A 24 28.46 -25.45 -20.67
C PRO A 24 28.67 -25.15 -19.17
N ALA A 25 29.79 -24.47 -18.86
CA ALA A 25 30.08 -24.07 -17.49
C ALA A 25 28.88 -23.29 -16.90
N PRO A 26 28.54 -23.53 -15.63
CA PRO A 26 27.42 -22.83 -15.01
C PRO A 26 27.65 -21.30 -15.07
N PRO A 27 26.59 -20.51 -15.28
CA PRO A 27 26.72 -19.06 -15.32
C PRO A 27 27.24 -18.54 -13.97
N ILE A 28 28.10 -17.52 -14.02
CA ILE A 28 28.81 -16.99 -12.84
C ILE A 28 27.95 -15.96 -12.13
N ALA A 29 27.80 -16.12 -10.84
CA ALA A 29 27.07 -15.18 -9.98
C ALA A 29 27.92 -13.93 -9.66
N SER A 30 27.26 -12.77 -9.54
CA SER A 30 27.83 -11.55 -8.96
C SER A 30 27.84 -11.60 -7.42
N HIS A 31 26.77 -12.15 -6.83
CA HIS A 31 26.60 -12.31 -5.39
C HIS A 31 26.06 -13.70 -5.08
N ILE A 32 26.56 -14.29 -4.00
CA ILE A 32 26.03 -15.54 -3.44
C ILE A 32 25.79 -15.33 -1.95
N TYR A 33 24.56 -15.60 -1.50
CA TYR A 33 24.14 -15.61 -0.10
C TYR A 33 24.15 -17.04 0.41
N ILE A 34 24.78 -17.29 1.57
CA ILE A 34 24.90 -18.61 2.21
C ILE A 34 24.56 -18.53 3.70
N ASN A 35 24.39 -19.70 4.32
CA ASN A 35 24.23 -19.85 5.77
C ASN A 35 23.09 -18.99 6.34
N GLY A 36 21.95 -18.93 5.62
CA GLY A 36 20.74 -18.20 6.02
C GLY A 36 19.48 -19.06 6.04
N ASN A 37 18.39 -18.46 6.50
CA ASN A 37 17.04 -18.94 6.31
C ASN A 37 16.46 -18.23 5.11
N ILE A 38 16.58 -18.80 3.91
CA ILE A 38 16.12 -18.17 2.67
C ILE A 38 14.72 -18.69 2.36
N ILE A 39 13.71 -17.88 2.69
CA ILE A 39 12.29 -18.21 2.49
C ILE A 39 11.89 -17.74 1.09
N THR A 40 11.69 -18.69 0.17
CA THR A 40 11.49 -18.36 -1.25
C THR A 40 10.09 -17.83 -1.56
N LEU A 41 9.11 -18.14 -0.73
CA LEU A 41 7.66 -17.91 -0.97
C LEU A 41 7.19 -18.51 -2.30
N ASP A 42 7.88 -19.56 -2.74
CA ASP A 42 7.53 -20.42 -3.85
C ASP A 42 7.23 -21.84 -3.31
N ASP A 43 6.10 -22.40 -3.71
CA ASP A 43 5.61 -23.67 -3.14
C ASP A 43 6.47 -24.87 -3.51
N SER A 44 7.30 -24.77 -4.58
CA SER A 44 8.18 -25.84 -5.02
C SER A 44 9.53 -25.88 -4.29
N HIS A 45 10.02 -24.73 -3.80
CA HIS A 45 11.33 -24.61 -3.16
C HIS A 45 11.26 -24.46 -1.63
N GLY A 46 10.20 -23.84 -1.10
CA GLY A 46 10.03 -23.61 0.34
C GLY A 46 11.14 -22.75 0.94
N THR A 47 11.85 -23.27 1.95
CA THR A 47 13.02 -22.61 2.57
C THR A 47 14.30 -23.31 2.14
N VAL A 48 15.26 -22.54 1.64
CA VAL A 48 16.57 -23.01 1.15
C VAL A 48 17.73 -22.39 1.94
N ARG A 49 18.97 -22.83 1.67
CA ARG A 49 20.15 -22.39 2.42
C ARG A 49 21.02 -21.37 1.68
N ALA A 50 20.91 -21.31 0.35
CA ALA A 50 21.71 -20.43 -0.48
C ALA A 50 20.94 -19.88 -1.68
N LEU A 51 21.40 -18.70 -2.17
CA LEU A 51 20.87 -18.00 -3.32
C LEU A 51 22.00 -17.32 -4.09
N ALA A 52 22.00 -17.45 -5.43
CA ALA A 52 22.92 -16.78 -6.33
C ALA A 52 22.20 -15.70 -7.15
N ILE A 53 22.88 -14.57 -7.38
CA ILE A 53 22.42 -13.43 -8.19
C ILE A 53 23.37 -13.18 -9.34
N ALA A 54 22.83 -12.92 -10.53
CA ALA A 54 23.55 -12.41 -11.68
C ALA A 54 22.70 -11.35 -12.40
N GLU A 55 23.32 -10.27 -12.85
CA GLU A 55 22.67 -9.22 -13.66
C GLU A 55 21.37 -8.68 -13.04
N GLY A 56 21.32 -8.53 -11.71
CA GLY A 56 20.15 -8.03 -10.98
C GLY A 56 19.01 -9.03 -10.86
N LYS A 57 19.20 -10.29 -11.25
CA LYS A 57 18.22 -11.37 -11.18
C LYS A 57 18.70 -12.52 -10.32
N ILE A 58 17.75 -13.28 -9.80
CA ILE A 58 18.01 -14.55 -9.14
C ILE A 58 18.50 -15.54 -10.19
N LEU A 59 19.69 -16.04 -10.00
CA LEU A 59 20.30 -17.03 -10.88
C LEU A 59 19.87 -18.44 -10.49
N ALA A 60 19.96 -18.76 -9.19
CA ALA A 60 19.59 -20.05 -8.64
C ALA A 60 19.29 -19.92 -7.13
N VAL A 61 18.50 -20.87 -6.61
CA VAL A 61 18.25 -21.07 -5.17
C VAL A 61 18.38 -22.57 -4.85
N GLY A 62 18.88 -22.93 -3.67
CA GLY A 62 19.04 -24.34 -3.33
C GLY A 62 19.96 -24.61 -2.13
N SER A 63 20.65 -25.75 -2.17
CA SER A 63 21.68 -26.10 -1.20
C SER A 63 22.92 -25.21 -1.38
N GLU A 64 23.76 -25.10 -0.36
CA GLU A 64 25.00 -24.33 -0.47
C GLU A 64 25.95 -24.94 -1.50
N ASP A 65 26.04 -26.26 -1.55
CA ASP A 65 26.92 -26.95 -2.51
C ASP A 65 26.53 -26.66 -3.97
N ASP A 66 25.24 -26.77 -4.30
CA ASP A 66 24.75 -26.48 -5.66
C ASP A 66 24.97 -25.01 -6.05
N ILE A 67 24.72 -24.09 -5.11
CA ILE A 67 24.83 -22.65 -5.38
C ILE A 67 26.29 -22.18 -5.49
N LEU A 68 27.20 -22.82 -4.76
CA LEU A 68 28.61 -22.49 -4.84
C LEU A 68 29.26 -22.90 -6.19
N GLU A 69 28.64 -23.76 -6.99
CA GLU A 69 29.06 -24.03 -8.37
C GLU A 69 29.02 -22.80 -9.28
N HIS A 70 28.17 -21.81 -8.94
CA HIS A 70 28.08 -20.52 -9.64
C HIS A 70 29.15 -19.51 -9.20
N ARG A 71 30.05 -19.88 -8.29
CA ARG A 71 31.09 -18.97 -7.77
C ARG A 71 32.22 -18.78 -8.77
N GLY A 72 32.51 -17.52 -9.12
CA GLY A 72 33.69 -17.10 -9.88
C GLY A 72 34.65 -16.26 -9.03
N GLU A 73 35.79 -15.86 -9.62
CA GLU A 73 36.81 -15.06 -8.92
C GLU A 73 36.29 -13.71 -8.38
N ARG A 74 35.31 -13.10 -9.06
CA ARG A 74 34.71 -11.80 -8.66
C ARG A 74 33.40 -11.92 -7.93
N THR A 75 32.93 -13.13 -7.64
CA THR A 75 31.69 -13.35 -6.89
C THR A 75 31.85 -12.89 -5.45
N ARG A 76 30.97 -12.00 -5.01
CA ARG A 76 30.88 -11.60 -3.61
C ARG A 76 30.11 -12.67 -2.84
N LEU A 77 30.78 -13.33 -1.88
CA LEU A 77 30.16 -14.29 -0.98
C LEU A 77 29.68 -13.57 0.29
N ILE A 78 28.39 -13.70 0.61
CA ILE A 78 27.72 -13.04 1.75
C ILE A 78 27.23 -14.12 2.71
N ASN A 79 27.80 -14.14 3.91
CA ASN A 79 27.38 -15.03 5.00
C ASN A 79 26.21 -14.37 5.76
N LEU A 80 25.05 -14.97 5.73
CA LEU A 80 23.86 -14.47 6.42
C LEU A 80 23.89 -14.74 7.94
N GLU A 81 24.79 -15.60 8.42
CA GLU A 81 24.95 -15.90 9.87
C GLU A 81 23.64 -16.33 10.54
N GLY A 82 22.81 -17.11 9.84
CA GLY A 82 21.51 -17.55 10.32
C GLY A 82 20.37 -16.54 10.15
N LYS A 83 20.64 -15.32 9.67
CA LYS A 83 19.62 -14.31 9.36
C LYS A 83 18.65 -14.82 8.30
N THR A 84 17.50 -14.15 8.19
CA THR A 84 16.46 -14.54 7.23
C THR A 84 16.49 -13.63 6.02
N LEU A 85 16.42 -14.23 4.82
CA LEU A 85 16.31 -13.55 3.55
C LEU A 85 14.98 -13.91 2.91
N LEU A 86 14.24 -12.89 2.47
CA LEU A 86 12.91 -12.96 1.84
C LEU A 86 12.90 -12.20 0.52
N PRO A 87 11.89 -12.41 -0.37
CA PRO A 87 11.59 -11.43 -1.40
C PRO A 87 11.32 -10.06 -0.77
N GLY A 88 11.77 -8.99 -1.42
CA GLY A 88 11.42 -7.63 -1.04
C GLY A 88 9.91 -7.45 -1.02
N PHE A 89 9.39 -6.70 -0.03
CA PHE A 89 7.97 -6.44 0.09
C PHE A 89 7.46 -5.60 -1.08
N VAL A 90 6.25 -5.91 -1.52
CA VAL A 90 5.52 -5.21 -2.58
C VAL A 90 4.34 -4.51 -1.92
N ASP A 91 4.33 -3.18 -1.98
CA ASP A 91 3.24 -2.39 -1.43
C ASP A 91 1.98 -2.56 -2.28
N ALA A 92 0.93 -3.05 -1.65
CA ALA A 92 -0.34 -3.33 -2.32
C ALA A 92 -1.22 -2.09 -2.48
N HIS A 93 -1.15 -1.16 -1.51
CA HIS A 93 -1.85 0.12 -1.54
C HIS A 93 -1.30 1.11 -0.53
N SER A 94 -0.81 2.22 -1.04
CA SER A 94 -0.44 3.41 -0.28
C SER A 94 -0.39 4.65 -1.20
N HIS A 95 0.07 5.78 -0.62
CA HIS A 95 0.16 7.07 -1.29
C HIS A 95 1.58 7.64 -1.08
N LEU A 96 2.54 7.23 -1.92
CA LEU A 96 3.93 7.68 -1.83
C LEU A 96 4.06 9.21 -1.79
N SER A 97 3.26 9.91 -2.61
CA SER A 97 3.21 11.38 -2.61
C SER A 97 2.78 11.93 -1.25
N GLY A 98 1.82 11.29 -0.60
CA GLY A 98 1.38 11.63 0.77
C GLY A 98 2.47 11.37 1.80
N VAL A 99 3.15 10.22 1.74
CA VAL A 99 4.28 9.89 2.63
C VAL A 99 5.45 10.85 2.46
N ALA A 100 5.71 11.30 1.22
CA ALA A 100 6.73 12.31 0.96
C ALA A 100 6.44 13.63 1.68
N ILE A 101 5.19 14.10 1.63
CA ILE A 101 4.79 15.33 2.34
C ILE A 101 4.76 15.11 3.85
N GLN A 102 4.26 13.96 4.32
CA GLN A 102 4.29 13.60 5.75
C GLN A 102 5.72 13.65 6.31
N ALA A 103 6.71 13.14 5.57
CA ALA A 103 8.11 13.09 6.00
C ALA A 103 8.74 14.47 6.31
N ILE A 104 8.16 15.55 5.79
CA ILE A 104 8.60 16.94 6.00
C ILE A 104 7.61 17.78 6.81
N SER A 105 6.54 17.17 7.32
CA SER A 105 5.44 17.80 8.05
C SER A 105 5.50 17.49 9.55
N ALA A 106 4.67 18.16 10.36
CA ALA A 106 4.55 17.84 11.79
C ALA A 106 3.93 16.46 11.98
N ASN A 107 4.58 15.58 12.78
CA ASN A 107 4.06 14.27 13.11
C ASN A 107 3.04 14.34 14.25
N LEU A 108 1.75 14.25 13.93
CA LEU A 108 0.64 14.28 14.89
C LEU A 108 0.11 12.89 15.24
N LEU A 109 0.81 11.82 14.86
CA LEU A 109 0.42 10.46 15.20
C LEU A 109 0.36 10.25 16.72
N PRO A 110 -0.62 9.48 17.21
CA PRO A 110 -0.64 9.01 18.58
C PRO A 110 0.35 7.86 18.80
N ALA A 111 0.61 7.51 20.05
CA ALA A 111 1.42 6.34 20.38
C ALA A 111 0.87 5.05 19.70
N PRO A 112 1.76 4.11 19.25
CA PRO A 112 3.21 4.10 19.42
C PRO A 112 3.99 4.83 18.32
N ASP A 113 3.33 5.40 17.30
CA ASP A 113 3.97 5.93 16.10
C ASP A 113 4.32 7.42 16.22
N GLY A 114 3.78 8.09 17.23
CA GLY A 114 4.03 9.50 17.52
C GLY A 114 3.70 9.91 18.96
N PRO A 115 3.91 11.20 19.31
CA PRO A 115 3.77 11.67 20.69
C PRO A 115 2.38 12.23 21.03
N VAL A 116 1.42 12.29 20.08
CA VAL A 116 0.20 13.10 20.24
C VAL A 116 -0.95 12.27 20.78
N ASN A 117 -1.11 12.29 22.13
CA ASN A 117 -2.19 11.58 22.81
C ASN A 117 -3.29 12.52 23.35
N ASN A 118 -3.10 13.84 23.22
CA ASN A 118 -4.09 14.86 23.63
C ASN A 118 -3.88 16.16 22.86
N ILE A 119 -4.82 17.10 22.97
CA ILE A 119 -4.76 18.38 22.24
C ILE A 119 -3.57 19.24 22.69
N ALA A 120 -3.17 19.19 23.94
CA ALA A 120 -2.02 19.95 24.43
C ALA A 120 -0.71 19.46 23.78
N ALA A 121 -0.53 18.13 23.63
CA ALA A 121 0.61 17.54 22.92
C ALA A 121 0.57 17.89 21.43
N LEU A 122 -0.60 17.87 20.79
CA LEU A 122 -0.79 18.30 19.41
C LEU A 122 -0.34 19.75 19.21
N GLN A 123 -0.80 20.67 20.06
CA GLN A 123 -0.41 22.08 20.02
C GLN A 123 1.11 22.25 20.21
N GLN A 124 1.72 21.52 21.14
CA GLN A 124 3.18 21.61 21.36
C GLN A 124 3.95 21.11 20.15
N THR A 125 3.57 19.98 19.58
CA THR A 125 4.20 19.43 18.37
C THR A 125 4.13 20.41 17.19
N LEU A 126 2.99 21.09 17.01
CA LEU A 126 2.85 22.12 15.98
C LEU A 126 3.75 23.34 16.25
N ARG A 127 3.86 23.81 17.51
CA ARG A 127 4.78 24.92 17.87
C ARG A 127 6.24 24.56 17.61
N ASP A 128 6.65 23.35 17.97
CA ASP A 128 8.01 22.87 17.76
C ASP A 128 8.34 22.77 16.27
N HIS A 129 7.35 22.31 15.46
CA HIS A 129 7.50 22.28 14.02
C HIS A 129 7.59 23.67 13.40
N ILE A 130 6.79 24.65 13.85
CA ILE A 130 6.88 26.05 13.42
C ILE A 130 8.30 26.60 13.69
N ALA A 131 8.85 26.30 14.85
CA ALA A 131 10.15 26.82 15.26
C ALA A 131 11.34 26.20 14.51
N SER A 132 11.19 24.98 13.98
CA SER A 132 12.31 24.19 13.43
C SER A 132 12.23 23.93 11.92
N SER A 133 11.04 24.01 11.31
CA SER A 133 10.81 23.59 9.92
C SER A 133 11.25 24.65 8.89
N PRO A 134 12.21 24.32 8.01
CA PRO A 134 12.54 25.20 6.88
C PRO A 134 11.36 25.44 5.93
N VAL A 135 10.48 24.43 5.79
CA VAL A 135 9.27 24.51 4.95
C VAL A 135 8.33 25.58 5.49
N VAL A 136 8.08 25.60 6.80
CA VAL A 136 7.23 26.61 7.43
C VAL A 136 7.86 27.99 7.32
N ALA A 137 9.17 28.11 7.53
CA ALA A 137 9.89 29.37 7.42
C ALA A 137 9.82 29.97 6.01
N GLU A 138 9.84 29.14 4.97
CA GLU A 138 9.81 29.59 3.57
C GLU A 138 8.39 29.82 3.05
N HIS A 139 7.45 28.93 3.37
CA HIS A 139 6.11 28.92 2.78
C HIS A 139 5.02 29.51 3.68
N GLY A 140 5.29 29.70 4.97
CA GLY A 140 4.37 30.32 5.92
C GLY A 140 3.09 29.53 6.16
N VAL A 141 3.12 28.20 6.02
CA VAL A 141 2.00 27.30 6.29
C VAL A 141 2.46 26.09 7.09
N VAL A 142 1.61 25.60 7.98
CA VAL A 142 1.86 24.40 8.79
C VAL A 142 0.88 23.31 8.40
N ILE A 143 1.40 22.17 8.01
CA ILE A 143 0.62 20.94 7.84
C ILE A 143 1.11 19.93 8.86
N GLY A 144 0.20 19.46 9.71
CA GLY A 144 0.44 18.36 10.62
C GLY A 144 -0.30 17.12 10.13
N PHE A 145 0.35 15.97 10.18
CA PHE A 145 -0.20 14.70 9.68
C PHE A 145 -0.62 13.78 10.80
N ASN A 146 -1.83 13.24 10.66
CA ASN A 146 -2.31 12.02 11.30
C ASN A 146 -2.65 12.16 12.78
N TYR A 147 -3.29 13.27 13.23
CA TYR A 147 -4.00 13.19 14.50
C TYR A 147 -5.19 12.23 14.38
N ASP A 148 -5.59 11.63 15.50
CA ASP A 148 -6.72 10.71 15.56
C ASP A 148 -7.60 11.07 16.77
N ASP A 149 -8.81 11.55 16.52
CA ASP A 149 -9.74 11.97 17.57
C ASP A 149 -10.17 10.81 18.48
N SER A 150 -10.20 9.59 17.97
CA SER A 150 -10.49 8.38 18.74
C SER A 150 -9.36 7.98 19.71
N GLN A 151 -8.16 8.54 19.53
CA GLN A 151 -6.98 8.27 20.35
C GLN A 151 -6.56 9.47 21.21
N LEU A 152 -7.15 10.64 20.99
CA LEU A 152 -6.95 11.78 21.87
C LEU A 152 -7.72 11.57 23.20
N GLU A 153 -7.12 11.97 24.31
CA GLU A 153 -7.74 11.90 25.65
C GLU A 153 -9.11 12.60 25.70
N GLU A 154 -9.26 13.68 24.91
CA GLU A 154 -10.49 14.46 24.81
C GLU A 154 -11.59 13.78 23.98
N LEU A 155 -11.29 12.73 23.22
CA LEU A 155 -12.19 11.98 22.33
C LEU A 155 -12.99 12.92 21.40
N ARG A 156 -12.33 13.92 20.86
CA ARG A 156 -12.88 14.89 19.90
C ARG A 156 -11.83 15.39 18.92
N HIS A 157 -12.28 15.88 17.79
CA HIS A 157 -11.41 16.64 16.89
C HIS A 157 -10.87 17.92 17.55
N PRO A 158 -9.63 18.35 17.21
CA PRO A 158 -9.18 19.71 17.49
C PRO A 158 -10.06 20.71 16.71
N THR A 159 -10.40 21.81 17.36
CA THR A 159 -11.19 22.88 16.75
C THR A 159 -10.29 23.99 16.22
N ARG A 160 -10.86 24.93 15.46
CA ARG A 160 -10.13 26.14 15.05
C ARG A 160 -9.52 26.90 16.25
N HIS A 161 -10.22 26.92 17.40
CA HIS A 161 -9.73 27.60 18.61
C HIS A 161 -8.50 26.90 19.20
N ASP A 162 -8.49 25.55 19.19
CA ASP A 162 -7.32 24.79 19.64
C ASP A 162 -6.10 25.11 18.77
N LEU A 163 -6.29 25.27 17.47
CA LEU A 163 -5.22 25.57 16.50
C LEU A 163 -4.85 27.08 16.50
N ASP A 164 -5.81 27.99 16.68
CA ASP A 164 -5.56 29.43 16.86
C ASP A 164 -4.69 29.70 18.10
N ALA A 165 -4.81 28.88 19.14
CA ALA A 165 -3.95 28.94 20.33
C ALA A 165 -2.48 28.57 20.04
N VAL A 166 -2.19 27.94 18.91
CA VAL A 166 -0.81 27.72 18.39
C VAL A 166 -0.36 28.95 17.63
N SER A 167 -1.13 29.38 16.64
CA SER A 167 -0.93 30.62 15.88
C SER A 167 -2.25 31.07 15.22
N ALA A 168 -2.60 32.35 15.41
CA ALA A 168 -3.72 32.97 14.70
C ALA A 168 -3.29 33.59 13.34
N GLU A 169 -1.99 33.74 13.10
CA GLU A 169 -1.43 34.37 11.90
C GLU A 169 -1.00 33.37 10.83
N ILE A 170 -0.38 32.26 11.25
CA ILE A 170 0.09 31.21 10.36
C ILE A 170 -1.07 30.26 10.09
N PRO A 171 -1.43 29.97 8.82
CA PRO A 171 -2.42 28.95 8.51
C PRO A 171 -1.94 27.58 8.98
N ILE A 172 -2.77 26.89 9.75
CA ILE A 172 -2.49 25.57 10.32
C ILE A 172 -3.57 24.60 9.87
N VAL A 173 -3.15 23.47 9.35
CA VAL A 173 -4.01 22.32 9.03
C VAL A 173 -3.48 21.10 9.77
N ALA A 174 -4.31 20.49 10.60
CA ALA A 174 -4.07 19.17 11.17
C ALA A 174 -4.89 18.16 10.38
N LEU A 175 -4.21 17.27 9.66
CA LEU A 175 -4.85 16.19 8.89
C LEU A 175 -5.21 15.05 9.83
N HIS A 176 -6.43 14.56 9.74
CA HIS A 176 -6.85 13.38 10.46
C HIS A 176 -6.18 12.13 9.89
N GLN A 177 -5.95 11.12 10.72
CA GLN A 177 -5.26 9.88 10.34
C GLN A 177 -5.97 9.11 9.22
N SER A 178 -7.28 9.31 9.03
CA SER A 178 -8.00 8.70 7.90
C SER A 178 -7.64 9.31 6.54
N GLY A 179 -7.05 10.52 6.50
CA GLY A 179 -6.87 11.29 5.28
C GLY A 179 -8.16 11.89 4.70
N HIS A 180 -9.34 11.63 5.30
CA HIS A 180 -10.65 12.08 4.80
C HIS A 180 -11.19 13.33 5.52
N LEU A 181 -10.51 13.77 6.59
CA LEU A 181 -10.89 14.91 7.40
C LEU A 181 -9.67 15.76 7.75
N GLY A 182 -9.92 16.99 8.12
CA GLY A 182 -8.88 17.87 8.68
C GLY A 182 -9.47 18.94 9.59
N ALA A 183 -8.67 19.36 10.57
CA ALA A 183 -8.94 20.51 11.40
C ALA A 183 -8.10 21.71 10.93
N TYR A 184 -8.74 22.86 10.82
CA TYR A 184 -8.20 24.09 10.25
C TYR A 184 -8.31 25.20 11.28
N ASN A 185 -7.24 26.00 11.46
CA ASN A 185 -7.35 27.22 12.25
C ASN A 185 -8.13 28.30 11.47
N THR A 186 -8.46 29.39 12.13
CA THR A 186 -9.23 30.49 11.52
C THR A 186 -8.54 31.01 10.25
N ARG A 187 -7.21 31.18 10.29
CA ARG A 187 -6.46 31.68 9.15
C ARG A 187 -6.47 30.71 7.95
N ALA A 188 -6.40 29.42 8.19
CA ALA A 188 -6.49 28.42 7.14
C ALA A 188 -7.88 28.38 6.50
N LEU A 189 -8.97 28.48 7.30
CA LEU A 189 -10.35 28.57 6.78
C LEU A 189 -10.53 29.80 5.89
N GLU A 190 -10.05 30.97 6.31
CA GLU A 190 -10.09 32.21 5.53
C GLU A 190 -9.42 32.04 4.15
N LEU A 191 -8.20 31.50 4.12
CA LEU A 191 -7.46 31.27 2.88
C LEU A 191 -8.11 30.24 1.98
N SER A 192 -8.86 29.30 2.55
CA SER A 192 -9.66 28.31 1.82
C SER A 192 -11.03 28.85 1.38
N GLY A 193 -11.37 30.11 1.71
CA GLY A 193 -12.65 30.74 1.35
C GLY A 193 -13.85 30.18 2.13
N ILE A 194 -13.61 29.58 3.31
CA ILE A 194 -14.65 28.97 4.14
C ILE A 194 -15.04 29.93 5.27
N GLY A 195 -16.31 30.32 5.29
CA GLY A 195 -16.91 31.21 6.27
C GLY A 195 -18.30 30.76 6.72
N PRO A 196 -18.98 31.59 7.55
CA PRO A 196 -20.28 31.26 8.11
C PRO A 196 -21.38 30.97 7.06
N ASP A 197 -21.30 31.62 5.91
CA ASP A 197 -22.30 31.50 4.85
C ASP A 197 -21.91 30.48 3.76
N THR A 198 -20.75 29.81 3.88
CA THR A 198 -20.32 28.79 2.90
C THR A 198 -21.17 27.53 3.06
N PRO A 199 -21.89 27.07 2.03
CA PRO A 199 -22.70 25.86 2.12
C PRO A 199 -21.82 24.61 2.14
N ASN A 200 -22.35 23.50 2.66
CA ASN A 200 -21.71 22.20 2.50
C ASN A 200 -21.62 21.83 1.02
N PRO A 201 -20.46 21.45 0.50
CA PRO A 201 -20.36 20.93 -0.86
C PRO A 201 -21.03 19.56 -0.97
N ALA A 202 -21.38 19.16 -2.17
CA ALA A 202 -21.87 17.80 -2.42
C ALA A 202 -20.79 16.78 -1.99
N GLY A 203 -21.17 15.78 -1.19
CA GLY A 203 -20.25 14.77 -0.66
C GLY A 203 -19.22 15.30 0.34
N GLY A 204 -19.52 16.40 1.06
CA GLY A 204 -18.65 16.94 2.10
C GLY A 204 -19.39 17.73 3.16
N ILE A 205 -18.81 17.85 4.35
CA ILE A 205 -19.38 18.55 5.50
C ILE A 205 -18.41 19.59 6.03
N ILE A 206 -18.92 20.79 6.28
CA ILE A 206 -18.28 21.83 7.09
C ILE A 206 -18.94 21.77 8.46
N GLU A 207 -18.22 21.24 9.46
CA GLU A 207 -18.74 21.23 10.83
C GLU A 207 -18.86 22.65 11.38
N ARG A 208 -19.92 22.86 12.18
CA ARG A 208 -20.24 24.18 12.70
C ARG A 208 -20.31 24.19 14.23
N GLU A 209 -20.05 25.34 14.79
CA GLU A 209 -20.23 25.59 16.21
C GLU A 209 -21.72 25.53 16.60
N SER A 210 -22.00 25.64 17.89
CA SER A 210 -23.37 25.58 18.44
C SER A 210 -24.35 26.61 17.89
N ASP A 211 -23.84 27.68 17.26
CA ASP A 211 -24.65 28.69 16.57
C ASP A 211 -25.21 28.21 15.22
N GLY A 212 -24.76 27.03 14.75
CA GLY A 212 -25.16 26.42 13.48
C GLY A 212 -24.64 27.15 12.24
N LYS A 213 -23.75 28.13 12.39
CA LYS A 213 -23.22 28.97 11.29
C LYS A 213 -21.70 28.97 11.24
N THR A 214 -21.06 29.29 12.35
CA THR A 214 -19.61 29.47 12.41
C THR A 214 -18.90 28.14 12.20
N PRO A 215 -17.97 28.00 11.22
CA PRO A 215 -17.20 26.78 11.05
C PRO A 215 -16.40 26.44 12.31
N SER A 216 -16.50 25.21 12.79
CA SER A 216 -15.77 24.73 13.98
C SER A 216 -14.25 24.58 13.72
N GLY A 217 -13.88 24.50 12.44
CA GLY A 217 -12.55 24.14 11.97
C GLY A 217 -12.48 22.76 11.35
N VAL A 218 -13.41 21.86 11.66
CA VAL A 218 -13.41 20.50 11.13
C VAL A 218 -14.12 20.45 9.79
N LEU A 219 -13.42 19.89 8.78
CA LEU A 219 -13.92 19.69 7.43
C LEU A 219 -13.82 18.23 7.05
N GLN A 220 -14.84 17.71 6.37
CA GLN A 220 -14.93 16.29 6.00
C GLN A 220 -15.07 16.12 4.49
N GLU A 221 -14.44 15.08 3.95
CA GLU A 221 -14.50 14.63 2.56
C GLU A 221 -14.28 15.77 1.56
N ASN A 222 -15.21 16.01 0.62
CA ASN A 222 -15.05 17.04 -0.41
C ASN A 222 -14.89 18.45 0.14
N ALA A 223 -15.36 18.75 1.35
CA ALA A 223 -15.09 20.02 2.01
C ALA A 223 -13.60 20.09 2.42
N HIS A 224 -13.04 19.02 2.96
CA HIS A 224 -11.63 18.92 3.31
C HIS A 224 -10.74 18.94 2.06
N PHE A 225 -11.00 18.08 1.08
CA PHE A 225 -10.19 18.00 -0.13
C PHE A 225 -10.13 19.32 -0.91
N SER A 226 -11.24 20.05 -0.97
CA SER A 226 -11.26 21.36 -1.63
C SER A 226 -10.52 22.43 -0.84
N ALA A 227 -10.59 22.40 0.49
CA ALA A 227 -10.00 23.40 1.37
C ALA A 227 -8.48 23.27 1.50
N ILE A 228 -7.94 22.06 1.43
CA ILE A 228 -6.49 21.83 1.57
C ILE A 228 -5.69 22.32 0.37
N TYR A 229 -6.26 22.24 -0.84
CA TYR A 229 -5.56 22.55 -2.11
C TYR A 229 -4.87 23.94 -2.12
N PRO A 230 -5.53 25.06 -1.76
CA PRO A 230 -4.89 26.37 -1.76
C PRO A 230 -3.81 26.54 -0.67
N LEU A 231 -3.75 25.62 0.30
CA LEU A 231 -2.82 25.66 1.42
C LEU A 231 -1.57 24.81 1.20
N ILE A 232 -1.60 23.89 0.22
CA ILE A 232 -0.42 23.06 -0.10
C ILE A 232 0.69 23.97 -0.64
N PRO A 233 1.90 23.97 -0.04
CA PRO A 233 3.01 24.76 -0.51
C PRO A 233 3.35 24.51 -1.98
N ASN A 234 3.65 25.56 -2.72
CA ASN A 234 4.21 25.43 -4.07
C ASN A 234 5.69 25.04 -3.97
N PHE A 235 5.95 23.79 -3.68
CA PHE A 235 7.31 23.27 -3.62
C PHE A 235 8.05 23.47 -4.95
N THR A 236 9.30 23.90 -4.86
CA THR A 236 10.23 23.81 -5.99
C THR A 236 10.49 22.34 -6.34
N ALA A 237 10.94 22.07 -7.54
CA ALA A 237 11.32 20.71 -7.94
C ALA A 237 12.36 20.10 -7.00
N ALA A 238 13.31 20.89 -6.49
CA ALA A 238 14.33 20.44 -5.55
C ALA A 238 13.73 20.04 -4.19
N GLN A 239 12.82 20.84 -3.64
CA GLN A 239 12.15 20.56 -2.36
C GLN A 239 11.26 19.33 -2.46
N TYR A 240 10.47 19.21 -3.54
CA TYR A 240 9.63 18.03 -3.75
C TYR A 240 10.47 16.77 -3.95
N THR A 241 11.60 16.86 -4.67
CA THR A 241 12.56 15.75 -4.81
C THR A 241 13.13 15.33 -3.46
N GLN A 242 13.46 16.27 -2.59
CA GLN A 242 13.96 15.96 -1.24
C GLN A 242 12.89 15.26 -0.40
N ALA A 243 11.65 15.77 -0.40
CA ALA A 243 10.54 15.15 0.28
C ALA A 243 10.28 13.73 -0.24
N LEU A 244 10.28 13.55 -1.56
CA LEU A 244 10.08 12.25 -2.20
C LEU A 244 11.18 11.24 -1.83
N LYS A 245 12.45 11.67 -1.80
CA LYS A 245 13.56 10.82 -1.34
C LYS A 245 13.41 10.40 0.13
N ALA A 246 12.93 11.31 0.99
CA ALA A 246 12.64 10.99 2.38
C ALA A 246 11.51 9.96 2.49
N GLY A 247 10.43 10.10 1.71
CA GLY A 247 9.35 9.11 1.64
C GLY A 247 9.84 7.75 1.15
N ILE A 248 10.62 7.70 0.07
CA ILE A 248 11.22 6.46 -0.46
C ILE A 248 12.10 5.78 0.58
N ALA A 249 12.91 6.55 1.32
CA ALA A 249 13.77 6.01 2.38
C ALA A 249 12.97 5.34 3.50
N ILE A 250 11.77 5.85 3.84
CA ILE A 250 10.87 5.22 4.81
C ILE A 250 10.43 3.83 4.33
N TYR A 251 10.03 3.69 3.07
CA TYR A 251 9.65 2.39 2.52
C TYR A 251 10.83 1.43 2.43
N ALA A 252 11.98 1.91 1.95
CA ALA A 252 13.19 1.10 1.88
C ALA A 252 13.63 0.58 3.27
N ALA A 253 13.55 1.43 4.31
CA ALA A 253 13.84 1.04 5.70
C ALA A 253 12.87 -0.03 6.25
N ASN A 254 11.71 -0.19 5.64
CA ASN A 254 10.72 -1.20 6.00
C ASN A 254 10.69 -2.40 5.02
N GLY A 255 11.71 -2.55 4.16
CA GLY A 255 11.87 -3.73 3.30
C GLY A 255 11.10 -3.70 2.00
N PHE A 256 10.46 -2.59 1.64
CA PHE A 256 9.73 -2.46 0.38
C PHE A 256 10.67 -2.19 -0.80
N THR A 257 10.46 -2.91 -1.89
CA THR A 257 11.18 -2.77 -3.17
C THR A 257 10.28 -2.28 -4.30
N THR A 258 8.97 -2.27 -4.09
CA THR A 258 7.95 -1.69 -4.95
C THR A 258 6.94 -0.97 -4.08
N VAL A 259 6.60 0.29 -4.45
CA VAL A 259 5.61 1.12 -3.73
C VAL A 259 4.54 1.61 -4.67
N GLN A 260 3.34 1.82 -4.12
CA GLN A 260 2.20 2.37 -4.85
C GLN A 260 2.01 3.86 -4.54
N ASP A 261 1.55 4.61 -5.53
CA ASP A 261 0.90 5.90 -5.33
C ASP A 261 -0.54 5.81 -5.82
N GLY A 262 -1.45 5.50 -4.92
CA GLY A 262 -2.88 5.39 -5.19
C GLY A 262 -3.55 6.76 -5.26
N LYS A 263 -4.54 6.95 -6.16
CA LYS A 263 -5.28 8.21 -6.32
C LYS A 263 -4.38 9.40 -6.69
N THR A 264 -3.44 9.16 -7.60
CA THR A 264 -2.46 10.16 -8.04
C THR A 264 -3.15 11.24 -8.89
N ASP A 265 -3.03 12.50 -8.49
CA ASP A 265 -3.53 13.63 -9.27
C ASP A 265 -2.66 13.90 -10.52
N PRO A 266 -3.19 14.61 -11.56
CA PRO A 266 -2.46 14.83 -12.80
C PRO A 266 -1.11 15.57 -12.64
N LYS A 267 -1.01 16.52 -11.69
CA LYS A 267 0.24 17.25 -11.45
C LYS A 267 1.30 16.34 -10.85
N THR A 268 0.93 15.54 -9.87
CA THR A 268 1.81 14.55 -9.23
C THR A 268 2.23 13.47 -10.23
N LEU A 269 1.31 12.96 -11.06
CA LEU A 269 1.59 11.98 -12.10
C LEU A 269 2.65 12.48 -13.09
N ASN A 270 2.49 13.71 -13.60
CA ASN A 270 3.45 14.35 -14.50
C ASN A 270 4.80 14.62 -13.80
N THR A 271 4.77 14.98 -12.51
CA THR A 271 5.99 15.19 -11.71
C THR A 271 6.76 13.88 -11.54
N PHE A 272 6.10 12.77 -11.22
CA PHE A 272 6.74 11.46 -11.10
C PHE A 272 7.35 11.01 -12.43
N ALA A 273 6.64 11.19 -13.55
CA ALA A 273 7.16 10.90 -14.88
C ALA A 273 8.44 11.70 -15.21
N ALA A 274 8.49 12.97 -14.81
CA ALA A 274 9.68 13.80 -14.99
C ALA A 274 10.83 13.38 -14.07
N LEU A 275 10.56 13.10 -12.78
CA LEU A 275 11.58 12.74 -11.80
C LEU A 275 12.14 11.34 -12.05
N SER A 276 11.35 10.40 -12.57
CA SER A 276 11.85 9.07 -12.94
C SER A 276 12.96 9.14 -13.99
N SER A 277 12.78 9.97 -15.01
CA SER A 277 13.78 10.17 -16.06
C SER A 277 15.10 10.76 -15.56
N LEU A 278 15.09 11.36 -14.37
CA LEU A 278 16.28 11.88 -13.67
C LEU A 278 16.91 10.85 -12.71
N GLY A 279 16.38 9.62 -12.65
CA GLY A 279 16.91 8.55 -11.81
C GLY A 279 16.70 8.80 -10.30
N ILE A 280 15.59 9.44 -9.91
CA ILE A 280 15.32 9.78 -8.51
C ILE A 280 14.82 8.57 -7.71
N PHE A 281 14.19 7.59 -8.36
CA PHE A 281 13.63 6.41 -7.69
C PHE A 281 14.66 5.30 -7.51
N ASP A 282 14.91 4.90 -6.26
CA ASP A 282 15.76 3.75 -5.91
C ASP A 282 14.99 2.41 -5.88
N LEU A 283 13.66 2.48 -5.76
CA LEU A 283 12.71 1.37 -5.81
C LEU A 283 11.69 1.60 -6.93
N ASP A 284 10.90 0.58 -7.26
CA ASP A 284 9.87 0.71 -8.29
C ASP A 284 8.64 1.44 -7.75
N VAL A 285 8.10 2.36 -8.54
CA VAL A 285 6.91 3.17 -8.22
C VAL A 285 5.81 2.88 -9.24
N VAL A 286 4.66 2.42 -8.76
CA VAL A 286 3.46 2.22 -9.58
C VAL A 286 2.38 3.21 -9.16
N ALA A 287 1.99 4.12 -10.07
CA ALA A 287 0.95 5.10 -9.82
C ALA A 287 -0.39 4.66 -10.40
N TYR A 288 -1.49 5.02 -9.71
CA TYR A 288 -2.85 4.86 -10.18
C TYR A 288 -3.53 6.23 -10.19
N ALA A 289 -3.82 6.72 -11.39
CA ALA A 289 -4.41 8.05 -11.57
C ALA A 289 -5.80 8.14 -10.95
N ASP A 290 -6.10 9.26 -10.27
CA ASP A 290 -7.47 9.53 -9.81
C ASP A 290 -8.42 9.61 -11.01
N LEU A 291 -9.32 8.64 -11.14
CA LEU A 291 -10.21 8.51 -12.29
C LEU A 291 -11.17 9.69 -12.43
N ALA A 292 -11.62 10.27 -11.31
CA ALA A 292 -12.58 11.36 -11.32
C ALA A 292 -11.99 12.66 -11.88
N VAL A 293 -10.70 12.93 -11.64
CA VAL A 293 -10.03 14.18 -12.04
C VAL A 293 -8.96 13.97 -13.11
N GLY A 294 -8.34 12.79 -13.19
CA GLY A 294 -7.19 12.47 -14.06
C GLY A 294 -7.56 11.71 -15.35
N ASN A 295 -8.81 11.37 -15.62
CA ASN A 295 -9.22 10.51 -16.73
C ASN A 295 -8.87 11.04 -18.13
N GLN A 296 -8.59 12.33 -18.26
CA GLN A 296 -8.18 12.97 -19.53
C GLN A 296 -6.67 13.16 -19.63
N ASP A 297 -5.87 12.77 -18.63
CA ASP A 297 -4.42 12.93 -18.67
C ASP A 297 -3.84 12.15 -19.87
N PRO A 298 -3.04 12.80 -20.74
CA PRO A 298 -2.40 12.14 -21.88
C PRO A 298 -1.51 10.95 -21.49
N LEU A 299 -0.96 10.93 -20.27
CA LEU A 299 -0.13 9.82 -19.77
C LEU A 299 -0.90 8.51 -19.67
N LEU A 300 -2.23 8.54 -19.49
CA LEU A 300 -3.10 7.35 -19.52
C LEU A 300 -3.25 6.73 -20.93
N ARG A 301 -2.74 7.38 -21.95
CA ARG A 301 -2.67 6.87 -23.35
C ARG A 301 -1.24 6.77 -23.85
N GLY A 302 -0.29 7.04 -22.96
CA GLY A 302 1.12 7.05 -23.25
C GLY A 302 1.83 5.74 -22.87
N PRO A 303 3.13 5.67 -23.16
CA PRO A 303 3.94 4.47 -22.93
C PRO A 303 4.27 4.19 -21.45
N LEU A 304 3.88 5.07 -20.52
CA LEU A 304 4.01 4.85 -19.09
C LEU A 304 2.85 4.02 -18.51
N LEU A 305 1.68 4.01 -19.17
CA LEU A 305 0.61 3.05 -18.86
C LEU A 305 1.04 1.68 -19.41
N SER A 306 1.66 0.88 -18.59
CA SER A 306 2.39 -0.33 -19.01
C SER A 306 2.56 -1.29 -17.83
N PRO A 307 2.63 -2.60 -18.06
CA PRO A 307 3.10 -3.55 -17.05
C PRO A 307 4.60 -3.45 -16.76
N SER A 308 5.37 -2.72 -17.61
CA SER A 308 6.82 -2.57 -17.49
C SER A 308 7.20 -1.17 -17.01
N TYR A 309 8.21 -1.09 -16.16
CA TYR A 309 8.76 0.17 -15.66
C TYR A 309 9.67 0.85 -16.70
N ARG A 310 9.63 2.18 -16.70
CA ARG A 310 10.64 3.04 -17.32
C ARG A 310 11.29 3.85 -16.21
N ASP A 311 12.59 3.69 -16.05
CA ASP A 311 13.34 4.37 -14.99
C ASP A 311 12.65 4.25 -13.61
N ARG A 312 12.20 3.01 -13.28
CA ARG A 312 11.51 2.64 -12.04
C ARG A 312 10.13 3.26 -11.82
N PHE A 313 9.52 3.84 -12.85
CA PHE A 313 8.17 4.39 -12.79
C PHE A 313 7.27 3.81 -13.86
N ARG A 314 6.02 3.56 -13.52
CA ARG A 314 4.93 3.24 -14.44
C ARG A 314 3.57 3.69 -13.89
N ILE A 315 2.61 3.78 -14.79
CA ILE A 315 1.20 3.92 -14.43
C ILE A 315 0.58 2.53 -14.53
N GLY A 316 0.01 2.05 -13.41
CA GLY A 316 -0.62 0.74 -13.34
C GLY A 316 -2.06 0.76 -13.86
N GLY A 317 -2.74 1.89 -13.72
CA GLY A 317 -4.15 2.05 -14.05
C GLY A 317 -4.77 3.27 -13.38
N VAL A 318 -6.02 3.13 -12.92
CA VAL A 318 -6.80 4.22 -12.34
C VAL A 318 -7.40 3.84 -10.98
N LYS A 319 -7.70 4.84 -10.15
CA LYS A 319 -8.31 4.71 -8.82
C LYS A 319 -9.63 5.44 -8.77
N LEU A 320 -10.65 4.80 -8.19
CA LEU A 320 -11.96 5.37 -7.87
C LEU A 320 -12.22 5.25 -6.37
N THR A 321 -12.81 6.27 -5.74
CA THR A 321 -13.18 6.27 -4.32
C THR A 321 -14.68 6.36 -4.20
N LEU A 322 -15.35 5.37 -3.59
CA LEU A 322 -16.83 5.31 -3.54
C LEU A 322 -17.41 5.72 -2.18
N ASP A 323 -16.64 5.69 -1.11
CA ASP A 323 -17.05 6.15 0.21
C ASP A 323 -15.86 6.68 1.02
N GLY A 324 -16.12 7.09 2.26
CA GLY A 324 -15.12 7.58 3.18
C GLY A 324 -14.54 6.49 4.08
N SER A 325 -14.13 6.89 5.30
CA SER A 325 -13.44 6.03 6.26
C SER A 325 -14.33 5.62 7.43
N PRO A 326 -14.27 4.36 7.91
CA PRO A 326 -15.11 3.93 9.03
C PRO A 326 -14.69 4.57 10.36
N GLN A 327 -13.39 4.76 10.60
CA GLN A 327 -12.90 5.42 11.82
C GLN A 327 -13.30 6.91 11.88
N GLY A 328 -13.37 7.58 10.73
CA GLY A 328 -13.89 8.94 10.62
C GLY A 328 -15.40 9.02 10.49
N LYS A 329 -16.09 7.89 10.55
CA LYS A 329 -17.56 7.76 10.43
C LYS A 329 -18.14 8.34 9.14
N THR A 330 -17.40 8.24 8.04
CA THR A 330 -17.83 8.66 6.70
C THR A 330 -17.99 7.49 5.72
N ALA A 331 -17.58 6.27 6.10
CA ALA A 331 -17.84 5.06 5.33
C ALA A 331 -19.35 4.80 5.19
N TRP A 332 -19.78 4.34 4.02
CA TRP A 332 -21.20 4.14 3.74
C TRP A 332 -21.66 2.71 4.05
N PHE A 333 -22.52 2.59 5.08
CA PHE A 333 -23.05 1.32 5.57
C PHE A 333 -24.51 1.07 5.17
N THR A 334 -24.91 -0.20 5.14
CA THR A 334 -26.31 -0.62 5.04
C THR A 334 -27.06 -0.47 6.36
N GLN A 335 -26.35 -0.41 7.49
CA GLN A 335 -26.88 -0.25 8.84
C GLN A 335 -26.29 1.00 9.50
N PRO A 336 -27.01 1.68 10.40
CA PRO A 336 -26.48 2.85 11.09
C PRO A 336 -25.18 2.59 11.85
N TYR A 337 -24.42 3.65 12.04
CA TYR A 337 -23.32 3.66 13.01
C TYR A 337 -23.83 3.38 14.41
N LEU A 338 -23.06 2.66 15.23
CA LEU A 338 -23.42 2.37 16.62
C LEU A 338 -23.58 3.68 17.42
N GLN A 339 -22.66 4.60 17.21
CA GLN A 339 -22.71 5.96 17.72
C GLN A 339 -22.49 6.92 16.53
N PRO A 340 -23.53 7.62 16.06
CA PRO A 340 -23.38 8.55 14.97
C PRO A 340 -22.50 9.76 15.36
N PRO A 341 -21.92 10.48 14.40
CA PRO A 341 -21.23 11.75 14.68
C PRO A 341 -22.16 12.74 15.38
N SER A 342 -21.58 13.67 16.14
CA SER A 342 -22.34 14.71 16.83
C SER A 342 -23.20 15.51 15.85
N GLY A 343 -24.47 15.70 16.19
CA GLY A 343 -25.43 16.42 15.35
C GLY A 343 -26.08 15.59 14.23
N GLN A 344 -25.70 14.32 14.06
CA GLN A 344 -26.34 13.40 13.11
C GLN A 344 -27.48 12.63 13.79
N ALA A 345 -28.43 12.14 12.99
CA ALA A 345 -29.54 11.32 13.46
C ALA A 345 -29.05 9.90 13.82
N ASP A 346 -29.78 9.19 14.67
CA ASP A 346 -29.50 7.79 15.01
C ASP A 346 -29.53 6.84 13.81
N SER A 347 -30.18 7.23 12.72
CA SER A 347 -30.21 6.49 11.45
C SER A 347 -29.02 6.76 10.53
N TYR A 348 -28.06 7.57 10.95
CA TYR A 348 -26.90 7.92 10.14
C TYR A 348 -26.06 6.68 9.83
N ALA A 349 -25.80 6.46 8.53
CA ALA A 349 -25.07 5.30 8.01
C ALA A 349 -23.92 5.68 7.06
N GLY A 350 -23.43 6.92 7.12
CA GLY A 350 -22.49 7.45 6.13
C GLY A 350 -23.17 7.79 4.80
N TYR A 351 -22.37 7.95 3.76
CA TYR A 351 -22.89 8.36 2.44
C TYR A 351 -21.94 7.95 1.30
N PRO A 352 -22.48 7.74 0.08
CA PRO A 352 -21.64 7.45 -1.09
C PRO A 352 -20.93 8.72 -1.57
N ALA A 353 -19.73 8.57 -2.13
CA ALA A 353 -19.02 9.66 -2.80
C ALA A 353 -19.62 9.99 -4.17
N PHE A 354 -20.23 9.01 -4.83
CA PHE A 354 -20.87 9.12 -6.15
C PHE A 354 -22.21 8.40 -6.18
N THR A 355 -23.13 8.93 -6.97
CA THR A 355 -24.38 8.24 -7.32
C THR A 355 -24.08 6.96 -8.11
N GLU A 356 -25.02 6.01 -8.16
CA GLU A 356 -24.86 4.79 -8.94
C GLU A 356 -24.63 5.07 -10.44
N ALA A 357 -25.29 6.10 -10.99
CA ALA A 357 -25.10 6.50 -12.39
C ALA A 357 -23.67 7.04 -12.66
N GLU A 358 -23.11 7.81 -11.73
CA GLU A 358 -21.73 8.30 -11.82
C GLU A 358 -20.74 7.14 -11.65
N THR A 359 -20.97 6.24 -10.70
CA THR A 359 -20.17 5.04 -10.50
C THR A 359 -20.17 4.17 -11.75
N THR A 360 -21.34 3.99 -12.38
CA THR A 360 -21.48 3.27 -13.66
C THR A 360 -20.66 3.95 -14.76
N LYS A 361 -20.73 5.27 -14.88
CA LYS A 361 -19.92 6.03 -15.84
C LYS A 361 -18.42 5.77 -15.65
N TRP A 362 -17.94 5.83 -14.42
CA TRP A 362 -16.51 5.71 -14.13
C TRP A 362 -16.01 4.27 -14.33
N ILE A 363 -16.73 3.25 -13.87
CA ILE A 363 -16.35 1.86 -14.07
C ILE A 363 -16.40 1.50 -15.56
N THR A 364 -17.43 1.97 -16.29
CA THR A 364 -17.51 1.80 -17.74
C THR A 364 -16.32 2.41 -18.45
N LEU A 365 -15.92 3.63 -18.08
CA LEU A 365 -14.77 4.30 -18.68
C LEU A 365 -13.48 3.52 -18.47
N ALA A 366 -13.25 3.01 -17.27
CA ALA A 366 -12.06 2.19 -16.97
C ALA A 366 -12.06 0.89 -17.78
N TYR A 367 -13.19 0.16 -17.81
CA TYR A 367 -13.31 -1.11 -18.51
C TYR A 367 -13.25 -0.96 -20.03
N GLN A 368 -13.84 0.10 -20.57
CA GLN A 368 -13.79 0.42 -22.00
C GLN A 368 -12.37 0.73 -22.52
N ASN A 369 -11.48 1.22 -21.65
CA ASN A 369 -10.11 1.55 -22.01
C ASN A 369 -9.10 0.47 -21.57
N ASP A 370 -9.56 -0.66 -21.06
CA ASP A 370 -8.74 -1.75 -20.50
C ASP A 370 -7.77 -1.26 -19.40
N TRP A 371 -8.19 -0.25 -18.63
CA TRP A 371 -7.42 0.21 -17.48
C TRP A 371 -7.66 -0.71 -16.28
N GLN A 372 -6.59 -1.14 -15.62
CA GLN A 372 -6.76 -1.75 -14.30
C GLN A 372 -7.42 -0.73 -13.36
N LEU A 373 -8.49 -1.15 -12.68
CA LEU A 373 -9.26 -0.29 -11.80
C LEU A 373 -9.07 -0.72 -10.35
N LEU A 374 -8.66 0.23 -9.51
CA LEU A 374 -8.64 0.11 -8.06
C LEU A 374 -9.84 0.88 -7.50
N VAL A 375 -10.67 0.24 -6.66
CA VAL A 375 -11.89 0.85 -6.11
C VAL A 375 -11.82 0.85 -4.59
N HIS A 376 -11.75 2.04 -3.99
CA HIS A 376 -11.85 2.22 -2.54
C HIS A 376 -13.29 1.99 -2.11
N THR A 377 -13.49 1.03 -1.24
CA THR A 377 -14.76 0.72 -0.59
C THR A 377 -14.50 0.23 0.84
N ASN A 378 -14.98 0.94 1.82
CA ASN A 378 -14.90 0.58 3.23
C ASN A 378 -16.19 -0.01 3.77
N GLY A 379 -17.31 0.71 3.58
CA GLY A 379 -18.62 0.29 4.04
C GLY A 379 -19.27 -0.74 3.13
N ASP A 380 -20.06 -1.60 3.72
CA ASP A 380 -20.75 -2.69 3.02
C ASP A 380 -21.74 -2.22 1.95
N ALA A 381 -22.33 -1.01 2.08
CA ALA A 381 -23.18 -0.42 1.07
C ALA A 381 -22.37 0.08 -0.14
N ALA A 382 -21.17 0.64 0.08
CA ALA A 382 -20.27 1.03 -1.00
C ALA A 382 -19.76 -0.21 -1.76
N ILE A 383 -19.51 -1.32 -1.05
CA ILE A 383 -19.15 -2.60 -1.66
C ILE A 383 -20.31 -3.14 -2.50
N ASP A 384 -21.57 -3.05 -2.02
CA ASP A 384 -22.75 -3.43 -2.80
C ASP A 384 -22.85 -2.61 -4.09
N GLN A 385 -22.70 -1.28 -4.02
CA GLN A 385 -22.72 -0.41 -5.20
C GLN A 385 -21.64 -0.81 -6.20
N PHE A 386 -20.40 -0.98 -5.73
CA PHE A 386 -19.28 -1.41 -6.57
C PHE A 386 -19.57 -2.73 -7.29
N LEU A 387 -19.93 -3.78 -6.53
CA LEU A 387 -20.14 -5.11 -7.08
C LEU A 387 -21.33 -5.18 -8.03
N ASN A 388 -22.42 -4.45 -7.73
CA ASN A 388 -23.60 -4.40 -8.62
C ASN A 388 -23.27 -3.72 -9.95
N VAL A 389 -22.61 -2.56 -9.89
CA VAL A 389 -22.21 -1.83 -11.10
C VAL A 389 -21.18 -2.61 -11.90
N ALA A 390 -20.16 -3.17 -11.23
CA ALA A 390 -19.14 -3.97 -11.90
C ALA A 390 -19.73 -5.21 -12.61
N THR A 391 -20.73 -5.86 -12.00
CA THR A 391 -21.46 -6.98 -12.63
C THR A 391 -22.09 -6.54 -13.95
N THR A 392 -22.85 -5.45 -13.93
CA THR A 392 -23.56 -4.93 -15.12
C THR A 392 -22.59 -4.47 -16.22
N VAL A 393 -21.50 -3.81 -15.83
CA VAL A 393 -20.51 -3.30 -16.80
C VAL A 393 -19.70 -4.46 -17.39
N ALA A 394 -19.38 -5.49 -16.62
CA ALA A 394 -18.63 -6.68 -17.09
C ALA A 394 -19.41 -7.48 -18.16
N GLU A 395 -20.75 -7.45 -18.16
CA GLU A 395 -21.56 -8.04 -19.23
C GLU A 395 -21.27 -7.42 -20.60
N THR A 396 -20.97 -6.12 -20.63
CA THR A 396 -20.66 -5.40 -21.88
C THR A 396 -19.17 -5.42 -22.23
N TYR A 397 -18.32 -5.44 -21.21
CA TYR A 397 -16.85 -5.42 -21.34
C TYR A 397 -16.23 -6.62 -20.58
N PRO A 398 -16.44 -7.85 -21.07
CA PRO A 398 -15.87 -9.04 -20.43
C PRO A 398 -14.35 -9.05 -20.53
N ASP A 399 -13.69 -9.51 -19.46
CA ASP A 399 -12.25 -9.71 -19.42
C ASP A 399 -11.91 -10.68 -18.29
N ASP A 400 -11.19 -11.74 -18.61
CA ASP A 400 -10.88 -12.82 -17.66
C ASP A 400 -9.71 -12.48 -16.72
N ASP A 401 -8.85 -11.51 -17.04
CA ASP A 401 -7.67 -11.15 -16.23
C ASP A 401 -7.50 -9.62 -16.05
N ARG A 402 -8.59 -8.91 -15.84
CA ARG A 402 -8.57 -7.45 -15.57
C ARG A 402 -7.89 -7.11 -14.24
N ARG A 403 -7.93 -8.04 -13.28
CA ARG A 403 -7.43 -7.86 -11.91
C ARG A 403 -7.94 -6.57 -11.29
N THR A 404 -9.24 -6.29 -11.42
CA THR A 404 -9.88 -5.18 -10.71
C THR A 404 -9.70 -5.38 -9.21
N VAL A 405 -9.26 -4.33 -8.50
CA VAL A 405 -8.91 -4.41 -7.09
C VAL A 405 -9.96 -3.72 -6.23
N MET A 406 -10.47 -4.42 -5.23
CA MET A 406 -11.23 -3.83 -4.14
C MET A 406 -10.25 -3.39 -3.06
N ILE A 407 -10.07 -2.08 -2.89
CA ILE A 407 -9.21 -1.51 -1.85
C ILE A 407 -9.98 -1.41 -0.54
N HIS A 408 -9.37 -1.84 0.53
CA HIS A 408 -9.83 -1.99 1.91
C HIS A 408 -10.82 -3.12 2.10
N GLY A 409 -12.02 -3.08 1.49
CA GLY A 409 -13.06 -4.06 1.77
C GLY A 409 -13.32 -4.22 3.25
N GLN A 410 -13.24 -3.11 4.01
CA GLN A 410 -13.07 -3.12 5.47
C GLN A 410 -14.23 -3.82 6.18
N PHE A 411 -15.46 -3.53 5.76
CA PHE A 411 -16.69 -4.13 6.28
C PHE A 411 -17.38 -5.02 5.24
N LEU A 412 -16.58 -5.76 4.46
CA LEU A 412 -17.09 -6.76 3.51
C LEU A 412 -17.95 -7.80 4.25
N ARG A 413 -19.15 -8.08 3.70
CA ARG A 413 -20.04 -9.13 4.22
C ARG A 413 -19.83 -10.46 3.52
N GLN A 414 -20.16 -11.54 4.22
CA GLN A 414 -20.01 -12.89 3.68
C GLN A 414 -20.89 -13.16 2.44
N ASP A 415 -22.08 -12.55 2.36
CA ASP A 415 -22.97 -12.69 1.20
C ASP A 415 -22.43 -12.01 -0.08
N GLN A 416 -21.51 -11.05 0.05
CA GLN A 416 -20.85 -10.38 -1.07
C GLN A 416 -19.72 -11.21 -1.70
N MET A 417 -19.19 -12.22 -0.97
CA MET A 417 -18.06 -13.04 -1.42
C MET A 417 -18.30 -13.77 -2.75
N ALA A 418 -19.53 -14.22 -2.99
CA ALA A 418 -19.88 -14.90 -4.24
C ALA A 418 -19.71 -14.01 -5.47
N LYS A 419 -20.02 -12.70 -5.35
CA LYS A 419 -19.82 -11.71 -6.43
C LYS A 419 -18.34 -11.39 -6.63
N ILE A 420 -17.56 -11.29 -5.56
CA ILE A 420 -16.11 -11.10 -5.63
C ILE A 420 -15.47 -12.24 -6.43
N ALA A 421 -15.83 -13.48 -6.12
CA ALA A 421 -15.33 -14.65 -6.83
C ALA A 421 -15.78 -14.68 -8.30
N ALA A 422 -17.07 -14.41 -8.57
CA ALA A 422 -17.63 -14.43 -9.91
C ALA A 422 -17.04 -13.34 -10.85
N LEU A 423 -16.64 -12.20 -10.29
CA LEU A 423 -16.05 -11.08 -11.01
C LEU A 423 -14.51 -11.10 -11.03
N ASN A 424 -13.89 -12.12 -10.46
CA ASN A 424 -12.44 -12.19 -10.27
C ASN A 424 -11.85 -10.91 -9.62
N ILE A 425 -12.61 -10.27 -8.69
CA ILE A 425 -12.14 -9.10 -7.96
C ILE A 425 -11.00 -9.53 -7.02
N PHE A 426 -9.92 -8.78 -7.05
CA PHE A 426 -8.78 -8.97 -6.16
C PHE A 426 -8.91 -8.08 -4.92
N PRO A 427 -9.07 -8.62 -3.69
CA PRO A 427 -9.14 -7.81 -2.49
C PRO A 427 -7.75 -7.36 -2.03
N ALA A 428 -7.59 -6.06 -1.75
CA ALA A 428 -6.45 -5.50 -1.02
C ALA A 428 -6.97 -5.05 0.34
N LEU A 429 -6.72 -5.85 1.39
CA LEU A 429 -7.32 -5.68 2.71
C LEU A 429 -6.42 -4.89 3.65
N PHE A 430 -7.02 -4.29 4.70
CA PHE A 430 -6.30 -3.44 5.64
C PHE A 430 -6.39 -3.96 7.10
N PRO A 431 -5.74 -5.09 7.43
CA PRO A 431 -5.85 -5.69 8.77
C PRO A 431 -5.24 -4.83 9.89
N MET A 432 -4.42 -3.82 9.58
CA MET A 432 -3.91 -2.87 10.58
C MET A 432 -5.02 -2.07 11.26
N HIS A 433 -6.22 -1.95 10.64
CA HIS A 433 -7.41 -1.40 11.30
C HIS A 433 -7.75 -2.10 12.61
N THR A 434 -7.46 -3.39 12.72
CA THR A 434 -7.67 -4.14 13.97
C THR A 434 -6.85 -3.54 15.10
N PHE A 435 -5.56 -3.23 14.86
CA PHE A 435 -4.71 -2.61 15.86
C PHE A 435 -5.12 -1.15 16.14
N TYR A 436 -5.19 -0.32 15.08
CA TYR A 436 -5.38 1.11 15.25
C TYR A 436 -6.77 1.49 15.72
N TRP A 437 -7.81 0.83 15.21
CA TRP A 437 -9.21 1.21 15.43
C TRP A 437 -10.13 0.04 15.81
N GLY A 438 -9.59 -1.14 16.16
CA GLY A 438 -10.41 -2.31 16.49
C GLY A 438 -11.34 -2.06 17.66
N ASP A 439 -10.84 -1.44 18.73
CA ASP A 439 -11.66 -1.06 19.89
C ASP A 439 -12.72 -0.01 19.50
N TRP A 440 -12.35 0.99 18.71
CA TRP A 440 -13.24 2.03 18.20
C TRP A 440 -14.32 1.46 17.28
N HIS A 441 -13.96 0.54 16.39
CA HIS A 441 -14.95 -0.14 15.54
C HIS A 441 -15.96 -0.94 16.35
N ARG A 442 -15.50 -1.63 17.38
CA ARG A 442 -16.36 -2.39 18.30
C ARG A 442 -17.29 -1.48 19.11
N ASP A 443 -16.77 -0.41 19.67
CA ASP A 443 -17.46 0.34 20.74
C ASP A 443 -18.21 1.57 20.22
N SER A 444 -17.87 2.08 19.02
CA SER A 444 -18.42 3.33 18.48
C SER A 444 -18.92 3.26 17.04
N VAL A 445 -18.24 2.48 16.16
CA VAL A 445 -18.56 2.47 14.72
C VAL A 445 -19.65 1.45 14.39
N ALA A 446 -19.43 0.17 14.71
CA ALA A 446 -20.21 -0.92 14.13
C ALA A 446 -20.82 -1.90 15.15
N GLY A 447 -20.33 -1.91 16.39
CA GLY A 447 -20.64 -2.95 17.36
C GLY A 447 -19.83 -4.23 17.13
N LEU A 448 -19.82 -5.11 18.15
CA LEU A 448 -18.95 -6.31 18.17
C LEU A 448 -19.17 -7.22 16.95
N GLU A 449 -20.41 -7.54 16.62
CA GLU A 449 -20.76 -8.49 15.55
C GLU A 449 -20.16 -8.09 14.18
N ARG A 450 -20.29 -6.81 13.81
CA ARG A 450 -19.70 -6.32 12.56
C ARG A 450 -18.18 -6.12 12.66
N ALA A 451 -17.71 -5.63 13.82
CA ALA A 451 -16.29 -5.35 14.04
C ALA A 451 -15.42 -6.62 14.05
N GLU A 452 -15.94 -7.77 14.49
CA GLU A 452 -15.22 -9.05 14.42
C GLU A 452 -14.91 -9.51 12.98
N ASN A 453 -15.60 -8.96 11.99
CA ASN A 453 -15.46 -9.33 10.60
C ASN A 453 -14.74 -8.28 9.75
N ILE A 454 -14.12 -7.25 10.36
CA ILE A 454 -13.33 -6.27 9.60
C ILE A 454 -12.11 -6.93 8.93
N SER A 455 -11.77 -6.48 7.73
CA SER A 455 -10.67 -7.07 6.93
C SER A 455 -10.72 -8.60 6.94
N PRO A 456 -11.70 -9.25 6.31
CA PRO A 456 -12.02 -10.67 6.54
C PRO A 456 -11.08 -11.63 5.81
N THR A 457 -9.80 -11.61 6.16
CA THR A 457 -8.74 -12.43 5.57
C THR A 457 -9.01 -13.93 5.65
N GLY A 458 -9.69 -14.40 6.71
CA GLY A 458 -10.06 -15.81 6.86
C GLY A 458 -10.99 -16.29 5.76
N TRP A 459 -12.00 -15.50 5.38
CA TRP A 459 -12.91 -15.86 4.28
C TRP A 459 -12.19 -15.95 2.94
N MET A 460 -11.14 -15.15 2.72
CA MET A 460 -10.31 -15.23 1.50
C MET A 460 -9.57 -16.58 1.46
N ILE A 461 -8.96 -16.98 2.57
CA ILE A 461 -8.26 -18.27 2.69
C ILE A 461 -9.23 -19.44 2.48
N GLU A 462 -10.40 -19.41 3.14
CA GLU A 462 -11.41 -20.46 3.04
C GLU A 462 -11.91 -20.69 1.61
N GLN A 463 -12.01 -19.62 0.83
CA GLN A 463 -12.47 -19.66 -0.56
C GLN A 463 -11.34 -19.75 -1.59
N GLY A 464 -10.08 -19.80 -1.16
CA GLY A 464 -8.92 -19.84 -2.05
C GLY A 464 -8.75 -18.57 -2.90
N ILE A 465 -9.30 -17.43 -2.46
CA ILE A 465 -9.17 -16.14 -3.14
C ILE A 465 -7.82 -15.53 -2.75
N LYS A 466 -7.00 -15.18 -3.75
CA LYS A 466 -5.79 -14.40 -3.52
C LYS A 466 -6.16 -12.98 -3.10
N PHE A 467 -5.41 -12.43 -2.16
CA PHE A 467 -5.58 -11.07 -1.66
C PHE A 467 -4.24 -10.48 -1.24
N SER A 468 -4.15 -9.18 -1.10
CA SER A 468 -3.02 -8.50 -0.51
C SER A 468 -3.39 -7.83 0.81
N ILE A 469 -2.37 -7.45 1.58
CA ILE A 469 -2.53 -6.65 2.80
C ILE A 469 -1.62 -5.43 2.72
N HIS A 470 -2.09 -4.29 3.24
CA HIS A 470 -1.44 -3.00 3.07
C HIS A 470 -1.47 -2.13 4.33
N SER A 471 -0.74 -1.02 4.30
CA SER A 471 -0.71 0.00 5.34
C SER A 471 -1.55 1.24 5.03
N ASP A 472 -1.86 1.45 3.76
CA ASP A 472 -2.48 2.69 3.27
C ASP A 472 -1.69 3.95 3.68
N ALA A 473 -0.36 3.85 3.72
CA ALA A 473 0.46 4.98 4.15
C ALA A 473 0.22 6.22 3.26
N PRO A 474 0.06 7.41 3.85
CA PRO A 474 0.39 7.81 5.24
C PRO A 474 -0.71 7.60 6.28
N VAL A 475 -1.85 6.94 5.95
CA VAL A 475 -2.93 6.67 6.93
C VAL A 475 -2.38 5.92 8.15
N THR A 476 -1.60 4.85 7.93
CA THR A 476 -0.74 4.28 8.96
C THR A 476 0.71 4.25 8.48
N PHE A 477 1.65 4.20 9.41
CA PHE A 477 3.06 4.10 9.05
C PHE A 477 3.33 2.80 8.28
N PRO A 478 4.14 2.80 7.20
CA PRO A 478 4.36 1.62 6.34
C PRO A 478 5.32 0.60 6.99
N SER A 479 5.04 0.23 8.24
CA SER A 479 5.80 -0.79 8.97
C SER A 479 5.41 -2.19 8.50
N SER A 480 6.28 -2.84 7.75
CA SER A 480 6.05 -4.21 7.27
C SER A 480 5.81 -5.20 8.41
N MET A 481 6.54 -5.07 9.52
CA MET A 481 6.36 -5.95 10.67
C MET A 481 5.04 -5.70 11.41
N ARG A 482 4.51 -4.46 11.41
CA ARG A 482 3.19 -4.20 11.97
C ARG A 482 2.07 -4.71 11.05
N ILE A 483 2.22 -4.61 9.74
CA ILE A 483 1.30 -5.23 8.78
C ILE A 483 1.22 -6.74 9.04
N LEU A 484 2.38 -7.40 9.12
CA LEU A 484 2.50 -8.83 9.41
C LEU A 484 1.87 -9.19 10.76
N HIS A 485 2.24 -8.48 11.83
CA HIS A 485 1.73 -8.69 13.17
C HIS A 485 0.21 -8.53 13.25
N SER A 486 -0.34 -7.45 12.66
CA SER A 486 -1.78 -7.19 12.69
C SER A 486 -2.58 -8.27 11.97
N ALA A 487 -2.06 -8.79 10.87
CA ALA A 487 -2.71 -9.87 10.12
C ALA A 487 -2.65 -11.22 10.84
N VAL A 488 -1.56 -11.51 11.56
CA VAL A 488 -1.36 -12.77 12.29
C VAL A 488 -2.11 -12.77 13.63
N ASN A 489 -2.00 -11.70 14.41
CA ASN A 489 -2.50 -11.67 15.79
C ASN A 489 -3.89 -11.04 15.93
N ARG A 490 -4.22 -10.06 15.08
CA ARG A 490 -5.47 -9.29 15.17
C ARG A 490 -5.70 -8.68 16.55
N THR A 491 -4.63 -8.19 17.16
CA THR A 491 -4.65 -7.60 18.50
C THR A 491 -4.95 -6.11 18.40
N THR A 492 -5.95 -5.63 19.16
CA THR A 492 -6.29 -4.21 19.25
C THR A 492 -5.31 -3.47 20.17
N ARG A 493 -5.40 -2.13 20.26
CA ARG A 493 -4.59 -1.32 21.19
C ARG A 493 -4.84 -1.70 22.66
N SER A 494 -6.06 -2.10 23.04
CA SER A 494 -6.38 -2.58 24.39
C SER A 494 -5.85 -3.99 24.69
N GLY A 495 -5.28 -4.68 23.69
CA GLY A 495 -4.80 -6.06 23.82
C GLY A 495 -5.85 -7.13 23.55
N ALA A 496 -7.09 -6.75 23.20
CA ALA A 496 -8.12 -7.71 22.81
C ALA A 496 -7.84 -8.30 21.43
N VAL A 497 -8.21 -9.56 21.20
CA VAL A 497 -8.19 -10.17 19.86
C VAL A 497 -9.55 -9.94 19.21
N LEU A 498 -9.57 -9.31 18.04
CA LEU A 498 -10.79 -9.00 17.30
C LEU A 498 -10.87 -9.81 16.00
N GLY A 499 -11.88 -10.68 15.88
CA GLY A 499 -12.08 -11.51 14.69
C GLY A 499 -11.04 -12.63 14.55
N LYS A 500 -10.92 -13.49 15.56
CA LYS A 500 -9.96 -14.61 15.60
C LYS A 500 -10.01 -15.51 14.37
N GLN A 501 -11.19 -15.69 13.76
CA GLN A 501 -11.41 -16.48 12.53
C GLN A 501 -10.69 -15.91 11.31
N HIS A 502 -10.23 -14.66 11.39
CA HIS A 502 -9.52 -13.97 10.31
C HIS A 502 -8.01 -13.84 10.56
N GLN A 503 -7.46 -14.51 11.59
CA GLN A 503 -6.02 -14.59 11.81
C GLN A 503 -5.35 -15.37 10.67
N LEU A 504 -4.25 -14.83 10.15
CA LEU A 504 -3.42 -15.50 9.13
C LEU A 504 -2.27 -16.26 9.79
N THR A 505 -1.80 -17.31 9.12
CA THR A 505 -0.45 -17.80 9.39
C THR A 505 0.58 -16.77 8.91
N ALA A 506 1.77 -16.74 9.51
CA ALA A 506 2.84 -15.87 9.06
C ALA A 506 3.18 -16.09 7.56
N LEU A 507 3.12 -17.35 7.09
CA LEU A 507 3.35 -17.68 5.68
C LEU A 507 2.30 -17.04 4.76
N HIS A 508 1.01 -17.11 5.09
CA HIS A 508 -0.04 -16.47 4.29
C HIS A 508 0.11 -14.94 4.31
N ALA A 509 0.42 -14.36 5.46
CA ALA A 509 0.63 -12.91 5.57
C ALA A 509 1.86 -12.46 4.74
N LEU A 510 2.97 -13.20 4.76
CA LEU A 510 4.13 -12.92 3.90
C LEU A 510 3.78 -13.04 2.41
N LYS A 511 3.02 -14.05 1.99
CA LYS A 511 2.53 -14.15 0.60
C LYS A 511 1.65 -12.95 0.23
N ALA A 512 0.81 -12.47 1.15
CA ALA A 512 -0.05 -11.29 0.96
C ALA A 512 0.71 -9.95 0.97
N MET A 513 2.00 -9.96 1.32
CA MET A 513 2.91 -8.81 1.26
C MET A 513 3.96 -8.91 0.14
N THR A 514 3.98 -9.99 -0.64
CA THR A 514 5.02 -10.26 -1.63
C THR A 514 4.44 -10.76 -2.96
N ILE A 515 4.22 -12.08 -3.10
CA ILE A 515 3.80 -12.68 -4.38
C ILE A 515 2.35 -12.34 -4.77
N TRP A 516 1.45 -12.20 -3.80
CA TRP A 516 0.08 -11.85 -4.13
C TRP A 516 -0.11 -10.37 -4.52
N PRO A 517 0.51 -9.36 -3.86
CA PRO A 517 0.51 -7.99 -4.41
C PRO A 517 1.32 -7.89 -5.71
N ALA A 518 2.37 -8.71 -5.93
CA ALA A 518 3.00 -8.77 -7.25
C ALA A 518 2.02 -9.26 -8.32
N PHE A 519 1.16 -10.25 -8.01
CA PHE A 519 0.06 -10.65 -8.89
C PHE A 519 -0.92 -9.50 -9.11
N GLN A 520 -1.34 -8.78 -8.06
CA GLN A 520 -2.19 -7.59 -8.18
C GLN A 520 -1.65 -6.61 -9.22
N HIS A 521 -0.34 -6.40 -9.24
CA HIS A 521 0.34 -5.45 -10.12
C HIS A 521 0.76 -6.02 -11.48
N PHE A 522 0.36 -7.25 -11.85
CA PHE A 522 0.81 -7.97 -13.06
C PHE A 522 2.32 -8.24 -13.08
N GLU A 523 2.96 -8.40 -11.92
CA GLU A 523 4.41 -8.55 -11.74
C GLU A 523 4.80 -9.91 -11.13
N ASP A 524 3.86 -10.82 -10.93
CA ASP A 524 4.10 -12.12 -10.29
C ASP A 524 5.07 -13.03 -11.06
N GLN A 525 5.30 -12.75 -12.35
CA GLN A 525 6.31 -13.44 -13.15
C GLN A 525 7.73 -12.88 -12.94
N THR A 526 7.85 -11.68 -12.37
CA THR A 526 9.13 -10.98 -12.22
C THR A 526 9.53 -10.68 -10.79
N LYS A 527 8.59 -10.68 -9.84
CA LYS A 527 8.79 -10.30 -8.43
C LYS A 527 8.03 -11.21 -7.46
N GLY A 528 8.18 -10.97 -6.19
CA GLY A 528 7.36 -11.48 -5.09
C GLY A 528 7.67 -12.89 -4.61
N SER A 529 8.57 -13.63 -5.29
CA SER A 529 9.12 -14.90 -4.81
C SER A 529 10.55 -15.08 -5.30
N LEU A 530 11.35 -15.90 -4.61
CA LEU A 530 12.74 -16.16 -4.96
C LEU A 530 12.83 -17.38 -5.89
N VAL A 531 12.67 -17.13 -7.18
CA VAL A 531 12.74 -18.15 -8.24
C VAL A 531 13.71 -17.66 -9.31
N ALA A 532 14.47 -18.57 -9.90
CA ALA A 532 15.41 -18.25 -10.98
C ALA A 532 14.74 -17.46 -12.11
N GLY A 533 15.40 -16.39 -12.56
CA GLY A 533 14.93 -15.46 -13.58
C GLY A 533 14.15 -14.26 -13.07
N LYS A 534 13.60 -14.27 -11.85
CA LYS A 534 12.97 -13.10 -11.23
C LYS A 534 14.01 -12.09 -10.77
N LEU A 535 13.56 -10.86 -10.56
CA LEU A 535 14.41 -9.78 -10.04
C LEU A 535 14.94 -10.13 -8.65
N ALA A 536 16.18 -9.79 -8.38
CA ALA A 536 16.81 -9.95 -7.09
C ALA A 536 16.40 -8.80 -6.14
N ASP A 537 15.09 -8.68 -5.92
CA ASP A 537 14.46 -7.81 -4.94
C ASP A 537 14.35 -8.56 -3.63
N LEU A 538 15.15 -8.15 -2.63
CA LEU A 538 15.36 -8.93 -1.41
C LEU A 538 15.25 -8.06 -0.16
N VAL A 539 14.85 -8.67 0.95
CA VAL A 539 14.95 -8.10 2.29
C VAL A 539 15.64 -9.08 3.23
N ILE A 540 16.55 -8.58 4.05
CA ILE A 540 17.22 -9.35 5.11
C ILE A 540 16.66 -8.91 6.46
N LEU A 541 16.20 -9.88 7.24
CA LEU A 541 15.66 -9.72 8.59
C LEU A 541 16.61 -10.34 9.61
N ASP A 542 16.63 -9.78 10.84
CA ASP A 542 17.43 -10.34 11.94
C ASP A 542 16.87 -11.65 12.51
N LYS A 543 15.56 -11.90 12.36
CA LYS A 543 14.87 -13.11 12.84
C LYS A 543 13.98 -13.72 11.74
N ASN A 544 13.55 -14.96 11.98
CA ASN A 544 12.68 -15.69 11.04
C ASN A 544 11.21 -15.55 11.42
N PRO A 545 10.39 -14.81 10.65
CA PRO A 545 8.98 -14.60 10.97
C PRO A 545 8.12 -15.87 10.93
N LEU A 546 8.61 -16.97 10.33
CA LEU A 546 7.90 -18.25 10.33
C LEU A 546 8.09 -19.06 11.62
N THR A 547 9.09 -18.72 12.44
CA THR A 547 9.44 -19.45 13.67
C THR A 547 9.29 -18.63 14.95
N GLU A 548 9.18 -17.31 14.82
CA GLU A 548 8.90 -16.42 15.96
C GLU A 548 7.47 -16.62 16.46
N ASP A 549 7.25 -16.39 17.76
CA ASP A 549 5.90 -16.26 18.29
C ASP A 549 5.20 -15.05 17.62
N GLY A 550 3.92 -15.17 17.37
CA GLY A 550 3.16 -14.10 16.71
C GLY A 550 3.32 -12.74 17.40
N MET A 551 3.39 -12.70 18.71
CA MET A 551 3.58 -11.46 19.48
C MET A 551 4.98 -10.85 19.31
N ASP A 552 5.99 -11.66 19.03
CA ASP A 552 7.38 -11.22 18.84
C ASP A 552 7.68 -10.69 17.43
N LEU A 553 6.72 -10.82 16.49
CA LEU A 553 6.86 -10.33 15.11
C LEU A 553 7.20 -8.83 15.03
N LEU A 554 6.71 -8.02 15.97
CA LEU A 554 7.06 -6.58 16.05
C LEU A 554 8.51 -6.31 16.43
N SER A 555 9.21 -7.29 17.03
CA SER A 555 10.62 -7.16 17.41
C SER A 555 11.59 -7.46 16.27
N ILE A 556 11.08 -7.98 15.15
CA ILE A 556 11.88 -8.28 13.96
C ILE A 556 12.31 -6.98 13.29
N ARG A 557 13.59 -6.87 12.95
CA ARG A 557 14.15 -5.70 12.28
C ARG A 557 14.52 -6.01 10.84
N VAL A 558 14.21 -5.08 9.94
CA VAL A 558 14.79 -5.05 8.60
C VAL A 558 16.24 -4.60 8.71
N LEU A 559 17.17 -5.42 8.29
CA LEU A 559 18.61 -5.13 8.32
C LEU A 559 19.09 -4.55 7.00
N GLU A 560 18.59 -5.05 5.89
CA GLU A 560 18.99 -4.62 4.55
C GLU A 560 17.83 -4.79 3.56
N THR A 561 17.68 -3.82 2.66
CA THR A 561 16.76 -3.90 1.53
C THR A 561 17.56 -3.78 0.23
N ILE A 562 17.31 -4.69 -0.69
CA ILE A 562 18.09 -4.87 -1.91
C ILE A 562 17.13 -4.83 -3.09
N LYS A 563 17.41 -3.94 -4.05
CA LYS A 563 16.66 -3.78 -5.30
C LYS A 563 17.53 -4.22 -6.47
N GLU A 564 17.11 -5.30 -7.16
CA GLU A 564 17.86 -5.88 -8.31
C GLU A 564 19.34 -6.12 -7.98
N GLY A 565 19.60 -6.72 -6.80
CA GLY A 565 20.95 -7.02 -6.33
C GLY A 565 21.76 -5.82 -5.83
N ARG A 566 21.18 -4.60 -5.80
CA ARG A 566 21.80 -3.39 -5.27
C ARG A 566 21.16 -3.02 -3.92
N THR A 567 21.96 -2.85 -2.90
CA THR A 567 21.50 -2.38 -1.59
C THR A 567 20.95 -0.95 -1.71
N ILE A 568 19.71 -0.74 -1.25
CA ILE A 568 19.03 0.57 -1.17
C ILE A 568 18.81 1.05 0.26
N TYR A 569 18.95 0.15 1.25
CA TYR A 569 18.89 0.47 2.67
C TYR A 569 19.76 -0.51 3.48
N ILE A 570 20.45 0.01 4.49
CA ILE A 570 21.13 -0.75 5.54
C ILE A 570 20.73 -0.13 6.88
N ALA A 571 20.30 -0.97 7.82
CA ALA A 571 19.98 -0.52 9.17
C ALA A 571 21.22 0.05 9.86
N PRO A 572 21.10 1.17 10.58
CA PRO A 572 22.20 1.64 11.44
C PRO A 572 22.52 0.60 12.51
N GLU A 573 23.83 0.51 12.88
CA GLU A 573 24.35 -0.38 13.92
C GLU A 573 23.76 -0.09 15.32
#